data_1388e2514b01c7cd6a9b64bee257b527
#
_entry.id   1388e2514b01c7cd6a9b64bee257b527
#
_cell.length_a   1.000
_cell.length_b   1.000
_cell.length_c   1.000
_cell.angle_alpha   90.00
_cell.angle_beta   90.00
_cell.angle_gamma   90.00
#
_symmetry.space_group_name_H-M   'P 1'
#
loop_
_entity.id
_entity.type
_entity.pdbx_description
1 polymer ?
#
loop_
_entity_poly.entity_id
_entity_poly.type
_entity_poly.pdbx_seq_one_letter_code
_entity_poly.pdbx_strand_id
1 'polypeptide(L)'
;MKTRVLSGLAMLPLLAVIYFGGFWLIGLAFLVSLIGIREFFNGFNAIDVKPSENIAFGALFLINAINLMWPNEYIYFMGWFTAVIVACSLYMFKINERKIEDAMATMLGCFYIIFLIFHVVLVDQTGEYSILVWLVVITASCTDIMAYFAGYLFGKHKLCPDLSPKKTIEGAIGGVFGSILFAGLFGYFIIPKLFIHCMIIGLLGS
;
A
#
# COMPACT_ATOMS: atom_id res chain seq x y z
N MET A 1 -10.25 -25.87 -1.35
CA MET A 1 -9.05 -25.86 -2.20
C MET A 1 -9.27 -25.09 -3.50
N LYS A 2 -10.37 -25.29 -4.25
CA LYS A 2 -10.63 -24.60 -5.54
C LYS A 2 -10.57 -23.06 -5.46
N THR A 3 -11.14 -22.45 -4.43
CA THR A 3 -11.12 -20.98 -4.23
C THR A 3 -9.70 -20.41 -4.01
N ARG A 4 -8.84 -21.11 -3.29
CA ARG A 4 -7.44 -20.69 -3.05
C ARG A 4 -6.58 -20.79 -4.31
N VAL A 5 -6.79 -21.81 -5.12
CA VAL A 5 -6.10 -21.95 -6.42
C VAL A 5 -6.58 -20.87 -7.38
N LEU A 6 -7.88 -20.57 -7.40
CA LEU A 6 -8.44 -19.52 -8.26
C LEU A 6 -7.94 -18.12 -7.87
N SER A 7 -7.86 -17.81 -6.57
CA SER A 7 -7.28 -16.54 -6.12
C SER A 7 -5.78 -16.44 -6.41
N GLY A 8 -5.01 -17.53 -6.29
CA GLY A 8 -3.60 -17.56 -6.69
C GLY A 8 -3.40 -17.32 -8.17
N LEU A 9 -4.23 -17.96 -9.03
CA LEU A 9 -4.21 -17.72 -10.48
C LEU A 9 -4.59 -16.27 -10.84
N ALA A 10 -5.53 -15.65 -10.10
CA ALA A 10 -5.90 -14.25 -10.29
C ALA A 10 -4.78 -13.27 -9.92
N MET A 11 -3.79 -13.68 -9.14
CA MET A 11 -2.62 -12.86 -8.83
C MET A 11 -1.55 -12.88 -9.94
N LEU A 12 -1.54 -13.88 -10.83
CA LEU A 12 -0.55 -13.96 -11.90
C LEU A 12 -0.55 -12.74 -12.85
N PRO A 13 -1.72 -12.21 -13.29
CA PRO A 13 -1.74 -10.99 -14.08
C PRO A 13 -1.14 -9.77 -13.34
N LEU A 14 -1.32 -9.67 -12.02
CA LEU A 14 -0.70 -8.59 -11.23
C LEU A 14 0.82 -8.69 -11.22
N LEU A 15 1.36 -9.91 -11.06
CA LEU A 15 2.80 -10.13 -11.14
C LEU A 15 3.35 -9.82 -12.53
N ALA A 16 2.59 -10.14 -13.59
CA ALA A 16 2.97 -9.79 -14.96
C ALA A 16 3.01 -8.27 -15.15
N VAL A 17 2.04 -7.51 -14.62
CA VAL A 17 2.04 -6.04 -14.68
C VAL A 17 3.24 -5.45 -13.93
N ILE A 18 3.60 -5.99 -12.77
CA ILE A 18 4.80 -5.58 -12.02
C ILE A 18 6.07 -5.88 -12.82
N TYR A 19 6.11 -7.01 -13.51
CA TYR A 19 7.26 -7.38 -14.34
C TYR A 19 7.45 -6.44 -15.54
N PHE A 20 6.38 -6.04 -16.21
CA PHE A 20 6.44 -5.10 -17.34
C PHE A 20 6.71 -3.65 -16.89
N GLY A 21 6.29 -3.28 -15.66
CA GLY A 21 6.49 -1.92 -15.10
C GLY A 21 5.86 -0.81 -15.95
N GLY A 22 6.40 0.41 -15.81
CA GLY A 22 6.06 1.55 -16.65
C GLY A 22 4.56 1.88 -16.68
N PHE A 23 4.00 2.09 -17.86
CA PHE A 23 2.60 2.43 -18.05
C PHE A 23 1.61 1.40 -17.49
N TRP A 24 1.96 0.13 -17.54
CA TRP A 24 1.12 -0.94 -16.99
C TRP A 24 1.02 -0.85 -15.47
N LEU A 25 2.14 -0.53 -14.82
CA LEU A 25 2.19 -0.37 -13.37
C LEU A 25 1.47 0.91 -12.93
N ILE A 26 1.61 2.02 -13.67
CA ILE A 26 0.84 3.26 -13.42
C ILE A 26 -0.66 2.97 -13.50
N GLY A 27 -1.11 2.28 -14.55
CA GLY A 27 -2.51 1.90 -14.73
C GLY A 27 -3.03 1.00 -13.60
N LEU A 28 -2.23 0.02 -13.17
CA LEU A 28 -2.56 -0.85 -12.04
C LEU A 28 -2.65 -0.06 -10.73
N ALA A 29 -1.66 0.78 -10.43
CA ALA A 29 -1.64 1.62 -9.22
C ALA A 29 -2.85 2.57 -9.19
N PHE A 30 -3.22 3.15 -10.34
CA PHE A 30 -4.42 3.96 -10.47
C PHE A 30 -5.69 3.18 -10.14
N LEU A 31 -5.89 1.99 -10.73
CA LEU A 31 -7.06 1.14 -10.49
C LEU A 31 -7.14 0.66 -9.05
N VAL A 32 -6.02 0.22 -8.48
CA VAL A 32 -5.95 -0.23 -7.08
C VAL A 32 -6.26 0.93 -6.14
N SER A 33 -5.73 2.14 -6.40
CA SER A 33 -6.03 3.34 -5.62
C SER A 33 -7.52 3.72 -5.71
N LEU A 34 -8.11 3.64 -6.91
CA LEU A 34 -9.53 3.95 -7.13
C LEU A 34 -10.45 3.04 -6.32
N ILE A 35 -10.18 1.73 -6.34
CA ILE A 35 -10.94 0.73 -5.58
C ILE A 35 -10.68 0.92 -4.08
N GLY A 36 -9.40 1.06 -3.70
CA GLY A 36 -8.97 1.19 -2.31
C GLY A 36 -9.57 2.43 -1.62
N ILE A 37 -9.67 3.58 -2.31
CA ILE A 37 -10.34 4.78 -1.78
C ILE A 37 -11.81 4.50 -1.48
N ARG A 38 -12.53 3.86 -2.40
CA ARG A 38 -13.96 3.56 -2.20
C ARG A 38 -14.17 2.62 -1.02
N GLU A 39 -13.38 1.55 -0.94
CA GLU A 39 -13.48 0.61 0.19
C GLU A 39 -13.12 1.27 1.51
N PHE A 40 -12.06 2.09 1.53
CA PHE A 40 -11.63 2.83 2.70
C PHE A 40 -12.72 3.81 3.18
N PHE A 41 -13.31 4.57 2.27
CA PHE A 41 -14.37 5.53 2.59
C PHE A 41 -15.68 4.83 3.01
N ASN A 42 -15.99 3.67 2.44
CA ASN A 42 -17.13 2.87 2.88
C ASN A 42 -16.99 2.44 4.35
N GLY A 43 -15.76 2.15 4.81
CA GLY A 43 -15.47 1.90 6.22
C GLY A 43 -15.82 3.09 7.12
N PHE A 44 -15.48 4.32 6.70
CA PHE A 44 -15.84 5.55 7.42
C PHE A 44 -17.34 5.84 7.38
N ASN A 45 -18.00 5.61 6.25
CA ASN A 45 -19.45 5.77 6.11
C ASN A 45 -20.23 4.89 7.10
N ALA A 46 -19.70 3.73 7.47
CA ALA A 46 -20.29 2.82 8.45
C ALA A 46 -20.36 3.41 9.87
N ILE A 47 -19.55 4.41 10.19
CA ILE A 47 -19.51 5.14 11.47
C ILE A 47 -20.01 6.59 11.35
N ASP A 48 -20.81 6.90 10.32
CA ASP A 48 -21.38 8.22 10.04
C ASP A 48 -20.35 9.35 9.80
N VAL A 49 -19.15 8.99 9.29
CA VAL A 49 -18.16 9.92 8.75
C VAL A 49 -18.27 9.86 7.23
N LYS A 50 -18.40 11.03 6.56
CA LYS A 50 -18.68 11.15 5.12
C LYS A 50 -17.53 11.82 4.37
N PRO A 51 -16.45 11.08 4.08
CA PRO A 51 -15.31 11.62 3.34
C PRO A 51 -15.71 12.00 1.91
N SER A 52 -14.98 12.93 1.31
CA SER A 52 -15.26 13.43 -0.05
C SER A 52 -14.58 12.57 -1.11
N GLU A 53 -15.33 11.71 -1.77
CA GLU A 53 -14.84 10.96 -2.94
C GLU A 53 -14.35 11.87 -4.06
N ASN A 54 -15.02 13.00 -4.28
CA ASN A 54 -14.64 13.95 -5.33
C ASN A 54 -13.25 14.54 -5.14
N ILE A 55 -12.89 14.89 -3.90
CA ILE A 55 -11.55 15.40 -3.57
C ILE A 55 -10.52 14.28 -3.77
N ALA A 56 -10.81 13.09 -3.29
CA ALA A 56 -9.87 11.96 -3.41
C ALA A 56 -9.67 11.54 -4.87
N PHE A 57 -10.73 11.46 -5.68
CA PHE A 57 -10.59 11.19 -7.12
C PHE A 57 -9.85 12.31 -7.84
N GLY A 58 -10.15 13.58 -7.53
CA GLY A 58 -9.39 14.72 -8.04
C GLY A 58 -7.91 14.63 -7.70
N ALA A 59 -7.58 14.28 -6.46
CA ALA A 59 -6.21 14.06 -6.02
C ALA A 59 -5.52 12.88 -6.74
N LEU A 60 -6.24 11.78 -6.97
CA LEU A 60 -5.76 10.62 -7.73
C LEU A 60 -5.45 11.00 -9.18
N PHE A 61 -6.36 11.71 -9.86
CA PHE A 61 -6.12 12.18 -11.22
C PHE A 61 -4.95 13.17 -11.27
N LEU A 62 -4.88 14.10 -10.31
CA LEU A 62 -3.84 15.12 -10.26
C LEU A 62 -2.44 14.51 -10.10
N ILE A 63 -2.24 13.54 -9.18
CA ILE A 63 -0.92 12.92 -8.98
C ILE A 63 -0.46 12.16 -10.23
N ASN A 64 -1.38 11.47 -10.91
CA ASN A 64 -1.07 10.77 -12.15
C ASN A 64 -0.79 11.76 -13.30
N ALA A 65 -1.55 12.86 -13.41
CA ALA A 65 -1.30 13.90 -14.40
C ALA A 65 0.06 14.56 -14.20
N ILE A 66 0.42 14.90 -12.96
CA ILE A 66 1.74 15.41 -12.61
C ILE A 66 2.83 14.44 -13.07
N ASN A 67 2.68 13.17 -12.74
CA ASN A 67 3.68 12.16 -13.10
C ASN A 67 3.84 11.97 -14.62
N LEU A 68 2.76 12.08 -15.40
CA LEU A 68 2.80 11.97 -16.85
C LEU A 68 3.39 13.21 -17.52
N MET A 69 3.14 14.40 -16.97
CA MET A 69 3.62 15.67 -17.55
C MET A 69 5.06 15.99 -17.14
N TRP A 70 5.43 15.65 -15.92
CA TRP A 70 6.75 15.96 -15.33
C TRP A 70 7.32 14.73 -14.60
N PRO A 71 7.72 13.69 -15.33
CA PRO A 71 8.28 12.49 -14.72
C PRO A 71 9.57 12.82 -13.98
N ASN A 72 9.74 12.26 -12.79
CA ASN A 72 10.90 12.44 -11.90
C ASN A 72 11.09 13.84 -11.28
N GLU A 73 10.14 14.75 -11.43
CA GLU A 73 10.20 16.09 -10.85
C GLU A 73 9.48 16.14 -9.50
N TYR A 74 10.19 15.81 -8.44
CA TYR A 74 9.63 15.68 -7.08
C TYR A 74 9.01 16.97 -6.53
N ILE A 75 9.39 18.15 -7.03
CA ILE A 75 8.85 19.43 -6.56
C ILE A 75 7.33 19.52 -6.79
N TYR A 76 6.82 18.93 -7.87
CA TYR A 76 5.38 18.97 -8.17
C TYR A 76 4.58 18.07 -7.23
N PHE A 77 5.18 17.04 -6.64
CA PHE A 77 4.53 16.25 -5.61
C PHE A 77 4.33 17.03 -4.31
N MET A 78 5.22 17.96 -3.99
CA MET A 78 4.99 18.92 -2.88
C MET A 78 3.77 19.81 -3.19
N GLY A 79 3.61 20.24 -4.44
CA GLY A 79 2.42 20.95 -4.90
C GLY A 79 1.15 20.11 -4.74
N TRP A 80 1.21 18.82 -5.05
CA TRP A 80 0.09 17.90 -4.85
C TRP A 80 -0.30 17.79 -3.37
N PHE A 81 0.66 17.61 -2.46
CA PHE A 81 0.41 17.61 -1.01
C PHE A 81 -0.31 18.88 -0.57
N THR A 82 0.22 20.04 -0.99
CA THR A 82 -0.37 21.34 -0.65
C THR A 82 -1.80 21.44 -1.19
N ALA A 83 -2.04 21.02 -2.44
CA ALA A 83 -3.36 21.04 -3.06
C ALA A 83 -4.38 20.17 -2.30
N VAL A 84 -3.98 18.96 -1.86
CA VAL A 84 -4.82 18.07 -1.05
C VAL A 84 -5.16 18.72 0.30
N ILE A 85 -4.17 19.28 1.01
CA ILE A 85 -4.38 19.94 2.29
C ILE A 85 -5.35 21.13 2.12
N VAL A 86 -5.13 21.97 1.10
CA VAL A 86 -5.99 23.12 0.82
C VAL A 86 -7.40 22.65 0.47
N ALA A 87 -7.56 21.65 -0.40
CA ALA A 87 -8.86 21.14 -0.78
C ALA A 87 -9.65 20.58 0.41
N CYS A 88 -9.00 19.80 1.28
CA CYS A 88 -9.61 19.28 2.50
C CYS A 88 -9.94 20.39 3.51
N SER A 89 -9.09 21.42 3.61
CA SER A 89 -9.37 22.59 4.47
C SER A 89 -10.57 23.38 3.95
N LEU A 90 -10.63 23.62 2.64
CA LEU A 90 -11.80 24.29 2.00
C LEU A 90 -13.09 23.48 2.17
N TYR A 91 -13.00 22.15 2.15
CA TYR A 91 -14.12 21.25 2.38
C TYR A 91 -14.76 21.43 3.76
N MET A 92 -13.93 21.77 4.77
CA MET A 92 -14.38 22.05 6.15
C MET A 92 -15.18 23.36 6.27
N PHE A 93 -15.02 24.34 5.37
CA PHE A 93 -15.74 25.62 5.51
C PHE A 93 -17.26 25.51 5.35
N LYS A 94 -17.78 24.38 4.86
CA LYS A 94 -19.22 24.07 4.90
C LYS A 94 -19.66 23.51 6.26
N ILE A 95 -19.43 24.26 7.32
CA ILE A 95 -19.59 23.84 8.74
C ILE A 95 -21.00 23.30 9.05
N ASN A 96 -22.03 23.80 8.38
CA ASN A 96 -23.42 23.36 8.63
C ASN A 96 -23.75 21.98 8.00
N GLU A 97 -22.92 21.50 7.06
CA GLU A 97 -23.15 20.27 6.30
C GLU A 97 -22.06 19.20 6.52
N ARG A 98 -20.90 19.59 7.08
CA ARG A 98 -19.70 18.78 7.14
C ARG A 98 -19.08 18.79 8.53
N LYS A 99 -18.57 17.64 8.91
CA LYS A 99 -17.81 17.47 10.16
C LYS A 99 -16.30 17.57 9.87
N ILE A 100 -15.53 17.92 10.87
CA ILE A 100 -14.05 17.93 10.78
C ILE A 100 -13.55 16.53 10.41
N GLU A 101 -14.17 15.50 10.96
CA GLU A 101 -13.85 14.08 10.72
C GLU A 101 -13.98 13.71 9.23
N ASP A 102 -14.92 14.32 8.50
CA ASP A 102 -15.11 14.07 7.07
C ASP A 102 -13.88 14.54 6.26
N ALA A 103 -13.36 15.71 6.58
CA ALA A 103 -12.16 16.25 5.94
C ALA A 103 -10.90 15.48 6.34
N MET A 104 -10.78 15.12 7.62
CA MET A 104 -9.65 14.29 8.12
C MET A 104 -9.63 12.93 7.46
N ALA A 105 -10.79 12.25 7.35
CA ALA A 105 -10.92 10.97 6.67
C ALA A 105 -10.60 11.08 5.16
N THR A 106 -11.01 12.19 4.52
CA THR A 106 -10.66 12.47 3.12
C THR A 106 -9.15 12.63 2.95
N MET A 107 -8.52 13.43 3.80
CA MET A 107 -7.06 13.65 3.77
C MET A 107 -6.31 12.34 4.03
N LEU A 108 -6.75 11.55 5.02
CA LEU A 108 -6.17 10.25 5.33
C LEU A 108 -6.27 9.31 4.12
N GLY A 109 -7.42 9.24 3.44
CA GLY A 109 -7.58 8.45 2.21
C GLY A 109 -6.62 8.87 1.11
N CYS A 110 -6.42 10.17 0.90
CA CYS A 110 -5.47 10.67 -0.09
C CYS A 110 -4.02 10.27 0.24
N PHE A 111 -3.59 10.41 1.48
CA PHE A 111 -2.21 10.12 1.87
C PHE A 111 -1.96 8.63 2.09
N TYR A 112 -2.88 7.93 2.73
CA TYR A 112 -2.71 6.52 3.06
C TYR A 112 -2.94 5.58 1.86
N ILE A 113 -3.92 5.88 1.02
CA ILE A 113 -4.23 5.03 -0.14
C ILE A 113 -3.50 5.53 -1.39
N ILE A 114 -3.78 6.77 -1.83
CA ILE A 114 -3.26 7.24 -3.13
C ILE A 114 -1.76 7.37 -3.08
N PHE A 115 -1.22 8.11 -2.11
CA PHE A 115 0.19 8.44 -2.08
C PHE A 115 1.06 7.22 -1.80
N LEU A 116 0.68 6.33 -0.86
CA LEU A 116 1.47 5.13 -0.57
C LEU A 116 1.46 4.14 -1.74
N ILE A 117 0.31 3.93 -2.40
CA ILE A 117 0.27 3.08 -3.60
C ILE A 117 1.09 3.69 -4.72
N PHE A 118 1.04 5.02 -4.88
CA PHE A 118 1.79 5.71 -5.91
C PHE A 118 3.31 5.63 -5.72
N HIS A 119 3.81 5.41 -4.51
CA HIS A 119 5.24 5.18 -4.27
C HIS A 119 5.79 3.98 -5.04
N VAL A 120 4.97 2.97 -5.29
CA VAL A 120 5.37 1.81 -6.11
C VAL A 120 5.73 2.26 -7.53
N VAL A 121 4.96 3.21 -8.09
CA VAL A 121 5.24 3.81 -9.39
C VAL A 121 6.54 4.63 -9.35
N LEU A 122 6.74 5.42 -8.29
CA LEU A 122 7.96 6.22 -8.14
C LEU A 122 9.21 5.34 -8.05
N VAL A 123 9.14 4.22 -7.33
CA VAL A 123 10.24 3.25 -7.26
C VAL A 123 10.51 2.63 -8.62
N ASP A 124 9.47 2.24 -9.36
CA ASP A 124 9.62 1.68 -10.71
C ASP A 124 10.34 2.65 -11.67
N GLN A 125 10.05 3.95 -11.56
CA GLN A 125 10.65 4.99 -12.39
C GLN A 125 12.10 5.34 -12.05
N THR A 126 12.66 4.84 -10.95
CA THR A 126 14.07 5.07 -10.59
C THR A 126 15.07 4.37 -11.53
N GLY A 127 14.62 3.52 -12.43
CA GLY A 127 15.46 2.78 -13.36
C GLY A 127 16.34 1.73 -12.66
N GLU A 128 17.48 2.14 -12.10
CA GLU A 128 18.42 1.21 -11.44
C GLU A 128 17.78 0.43 -10.28
N TYR A 129 16.83 1.04 -9.55
CA TYR A 129 16.19 0.44 -8.38
C TYR A 129 14.75 -0.03 -8.62
N SER A 130 14.27 -0.03 -9.86
CA SER A 130 12.92 -0.49 -10.21
C SER A 130 12.64 -1.93 -9.73
N ILE A 131 13.67 -2.76 -9.71
CA ILE A 131 13.59 -4.13 -9.20
C ILE A 131 13.14 -4.21 -7.72
N LEU A 132 13.30 -3.13 -6.94
CA LEU A 132 12.86 -3.05 -5.52
C LEU A 132 11.33 -3.09 -5.38
N VAL A 133 10.57 -2.84 -6.45
CA VAL A 133 9.10 -3.03 -6.46
C VAL A 133 8.74 -4.47 -6.04
N TRP A 134 9.58 -5.46 -6.38
CA TRP A 134 9.38 -6.84 -5.98
C TRP A 134 9.46 -7.06 -4.47
N LEU A 135 10.16 -6.20 -3.72
CA LEU A 135 10.18 -6.28 -2.26
C LEU A 135 8.80 -6.09 -1.65
N VAL A 136 7.93 -5.27 -2.27
CA VAL A 136 6.54 -5.10 -1.78
C VAL A 136 5.79 -6.43 -1.81
N VAL A 137 5.95 -7.20 -2.91
CA VAL A 137 5.32 -8.52 -3.05
C VAL A 137 5.96 -9.55 -2.12
N ILE A 138 7.29 -9.55 -2.05
CA ILE A 138 8.06 -10.49 -1.23
C ILE A 138 7.74 -10.29 0.24
N THR A 139 7.81 -9.05 0.74
CA THR A 139 7.56 -8.76 2.16
C THR A 139 6.14 -9.13 2.55
N ALA A 140 5.14 -8.68 1.80
CA ALA A 140 3.73 -8.99 2.08
C ALA A 140 3.46 -10.50 2.05
N SER A 141 3.88 -11.19 0.96
CA SER A 141 3.61 -12.62 0.79
C SER A 141 4.37 -13.48 1.81
N CYS A 142 5.65 -13.17 2.06
CA CYS A 142 6.46 -13.95 2.99
C CYS A 142 6.01 -13.72 4.44
N THR A 143 5.58 -12.50 4.80
CA THR A 143 4.99 -12.22 6.11
C THR A 143 3.78 -13.12 6.35
N ASP A 144 2.82 -13.14 5.42
CA ASP A 144 1.60 -13.92 5.55
C ASP A 144 1.86 -15.44 5.61
N ILE A 145 2.73 -15.93 4.73
CA ILE A 145 3.08 -17.36 4.67
C ILE A 145 3.77 -17.78 5.95
N MET A 146 4.79 -17.04 6.39
CA MET A 146 5.57 -17.41 7.56
C MET A 146 4.79 -17.19 8.85
N ALA A 147 3.93 -16.16 8.92
CA ALA A 147 3.01 -15.97 10.04
C ALA A 147 2.02 -17.14 10.15
N TYR A 148 1.50 -17.62 9.02
CA TYR A 148 0.60 -18.77 9.01
C TYR A 148 1.32 -20.05 9.50
N PHE A 149 2.51 -20.36 8.96
CA PHE A 149 3.23 -21.57 9.34
C PHE A 149 3.71 -21.52 10.80
N ALA A 150 4.30 -20.41 11.24
CA ALA A 150 4.75 -20.26 12.63
C ALA A 150 3.56 -20.29 13.61
N GLY A 151 2.46 -19.64 13.27
CA GLY A 151 1.23 -19.68 14.06
C GLY A 151 0.59 -21.07 14.13
N TYR A 152 0.66 -21.84 13.04
CA TYR A 152 0.14 -23.21 12.99
C TYR A 152 1.00 -24.20 13.80
N LEU A 153 2.34 -24.08 13.68
CA LEU A 153 3.28 -25.03 14.32
C LEU A 153 3.53 -24.70 15.80
N PHE A 154 3.65 -23.43 16.14
CA PHE A 154 4.10 -22.95 17.44
C PHE A 154 3.09 -22.09 18.19
N GLY A 155 1.96 -21.71 17.57
CA GLY A 155 1.00 -20.77 18.13
C GLY A 155 0.33 -21.25 19.40
N LYS A 156 0.63 -20.60 20.52
CA LYS A 156 0.07 -20.84 21.85
C LYS A 156 -0.67 -19.63 22.39
N HIS A 157 -0.14 -18.44 22.12
CA HIS A 157 -0.66 -17.20 22.67
C HIS A 157 -1.42 -16.41 21.60
N LYS A 158 -2.67 -16.03 21.89
CA LYS A 158 -3.49 -15.23 20.96
C LYS A 158 -2.97 -13.79 20.91
N LEU A 159 -2.88 -13.21 19.70
CA LEU A 159 -2.40 -11.85 19.51
C LEU A 159 -3.49 -10.83 19.89
N CYS A 160 -4.69 -11.00 19.38
CA CYS A 160 -5.84 -10.13 19.64
C CYS A 160 -7.13 -10.95 19.52
N PRO A 161 -7.61 -11.61 20.61
CA PRO A 161 -8.74 -12.52 20.59
C PRO A 161 -10.03 -11.88 20.06
N ASP A 162 -10.28 -10.63 20.45
CA ASP A 162 -11.51 -9.90 20.13
C ASP A 162 -11.59 -9.50 18.64
N LEU A 163 -10.45 -9.20 18.01
CA LEU A 163 -10.39 -8.76 16.63
C LEU A 163 -10.14 -9.92 15.66
N SER A 164 -9.25 -10.84 16.03
CA SER A 164 -8.89 -11.99 15.19
C SER A 164 -8.49 -13.19 16.04
N PRO A 165 -9.44 -14.10 16.32
CA PRO A 165 -9.22 -15.24 17.22
C PRO A 165 -8.22 -16.29 16.68
N LYS A 166 -7.85 -16.19 15.40
CA LYS A 166 -6.91 -17.13 14.76
C LYS A 166 -5.46 -16.66 14.80
N LYS A 167 -5.21 -15.36 14.97
CA LYS A 167 -3.84 -14.79 14.97
C LYS A 167 -3.14 -15.07 16.31
N THR A 168 -1.84 -15.43 16.23
CA THR A 168 -1.00 -15.75 17.40
C THR A 168 0.23 -14.85 17.44
N ILE A 169 0.79 -14.64 18.63
CA ILE A 169 2.03 -13.88 18.84
C ILE A 169 3.20 -14.56 18.14
N GLU A 170 3.30 -15.87 18.25
CA GLU A 170 4.34 -16.68 17.59
C GLU A 170 4.24 -16.58 16.06
N GLY A 171 2.99 -16.52 15.55
CA GLY A 171 2.74 -16.26 14.14
C GLY A 171 3.24 -14.89 13.71
N ALA A 172 2.95 -13.84 14.48
CA ALA A 172 3.42 -12.49 14.18
C ALA A 172 4.96 -12.42 14.16
N ILE A 173 5.63 -12.97 15.15
CA ILE A 173 7.11 -13.05 15.20
C ILE A 173 7.65 -13.82 14.00
N GLY A 174 7.03 -14.95 13.66
CA GLY A 174 7.40 -15.76 12.49
C GLY A 174 7.25 -15.00 11.17
N GLY A 175 6.20 -14.19 11.04
CA GLY A 175 5.97 -13.33 9.89
C GLY A 175 7.08 -12.28 9.73
N VAL A 176 7.40 -11.55 10.79
CA VAL A 176 8.50 -10.56 10.81
C VAL A 176 9.83 -11.21 10.43
N PHE A 177 10.16 -12.33 11.07
CA PHE A 177 11.41 -13.05 10.78
C PHE A 177 11.47 -13.54 9.34
N GLY A 178 10.36 -14.10 8.83
CA GLY A 178 10.26 -14.56 7.45
C GLY A 178 10.43 -13.42 6.45
N SER A 179 9.77 -12.28 6.68
CA SER A 179 9.91 -11.10 5.83
C SER A 179 11.36 -10.61 5.76
N ILE A 180 12.04 -10.46 6.90
CA ILE A 180 13.45 -10.06 6.96
C ILE A 180 14.33 -11.06 6.20
N LEU A 181 14.12 -12.36 6.41
CA LEU A 181 14.91 -13.41 5.79
C LEU A 181 14.78 -13.37 4.26
N PHE A 182 13.56 -13.38 3.73
CA PHE A 182 13.33 -13.41 2.28
C PHE A 182 13.70 -12.10 1.59
N ALA A 183 13.44 -10.95 2.23
CA ALA A 183 13.93 -9.66 1.72
C ALA A 183 15.46 -9.59 1.75
N GLY A 184 16.11 -10.14 2.77
CA GLY A 184 17.56 -10.27 2.84
C GLY A 184 18.13 -11.19 1.75
N LEU A 185 17.52 -12.36 1.52
CA LEU A 185 17.91 -13.26 0.43
C LEU A 185 17.76 -12.57 -0.93
N PHE A 186 16.67 -11.86 -1.16
CA PHE A 186 16.49 -11.05 -2.36
C PHE A 186 17.62 -10.03 -2.52
N GLY A 187 17.92 -9.26 -1.46
CA GLY A 187 19.01 -8.29 -1.47
C GLY A 187 20.38 -8.92 -1.74
N TYR A 188 20.66 -10.06 -1.12
CA TYR A 188 21.92 -10.76 -1.30
C TYR A 188 22.16 -11.24 -2.74
N PHE A 189 21.14 -11.83 -3.37
CA PHE A 189 21.28 -12.41 -4.71
C PHE A 189 21.04 -11.42 -5.85
N ILE A 190 20.16 -10.42 -5.66
CA ILE A 190 19.74 -9.53 -6.74
C ILE A 190 20.44 -8.17 -6.67
N ILE A 191 20.54 -7.58 -5.47
CA ILE A 191 21.16 -6.25 -5.28
C ILE A 191 22.07 -6.28 -4.04
N PRO A 192 23.27 -6.89 -4.11
CA PRO A 192 24.15 -7.02 -2.96
C PRO A 192 24.53 -5.69 -2.29
N LYS A 193 24.60 -4.60 -3.07
CA LYS A 193 24.86 -3.24 -2.55
C LYS A 193 23.81 -2.76 -1.55
N LEU A 194 22.57 -3.24 -1.67
CA LEU A 194 21.43 -2.84 -0.83
C LEU A 194 20.97 -3.94 0.13
N PHE A 195 21.79 -4.96 0.37
CA PHE A 195 21.44 -6.10 1.23
C PHE A 195 20.82 -5.69 2.57
N ILE A 196 21.51 -4.81 3.32
CA ILE A 196 21.05 -4.32 4.62
C ILE A 196 19.75 -3.52 4.48
N HIS A 197 19.61 -2.70 3.45
CA HIS A 197 18.40 -1.93 3.18
C HIS A 197 17.21 -2.85 2.89
N CYS A 198 17.42 -3.92 2.13
CA CYS A 198 16.38 -4.93 1.88
C CYS A 198 15.90 -5.59 3.18
N MET A 199 16.81 -5.92 4.10
CA MET A 199 16.44 -6.46 5.42
C MET A 199 15.64 -5.48 6.25
N ILE A 200 16.02 -4.18 6.24
CA ILE A 200 15.28 -3.12 6.92
C ILE A 200 13.88 -2.97 6.31
N ILE A 201 13.76 -3.00 4.98
CA ILE A 201 12.46 -2.99 4.28
C ILE A 201 11.63 -4.22 4.69
N GLY A 202 12.25 -5.40 4.78
CA GLY A 202 11.60 -6.62 5.27
C GLY A 202 11.07 -6.48 6.69
N LEU A 203 11.82 -5.82 7.58
CA LEU A 203 11.40 -5.56 8.96
C LEU A 203 10.23 -4.56 9.02
N LEU A 204 10.32 -3.45 8.26
CA LEU A 204 9.32 -2.38 8.31
C LEU A 204 8.05 -2.71 7.54
N GLY A 205 8.13 -3.57 6.53
CA GLY A 205 7.01 -3.99 5.69
C GLY A 205 6.26 -5.23 6.16
N SER A 206 6.66 -5.80 7.32
CA SER A 206 6.07 -7.02 7.89
C SER A 206 4.85 -6.78 8.78
#